data_11f61ad4a991e2b1fe46df97cb0989bc
#
_entry.id   11f61ad4a991e2b1fe46df97cb0989bc
#
_cell.length_a   1.000
_cell.length_b   1.000
_cell.length_c   1.000
_cell.angle_alpha   90.00
_cell.angle_beta   90.00
_cell.angle_gamma   90.00
#
_symmetry.space_group_name_H-M   'P 1'
#
loop_
_entity.id
_entity.type
_entity.pdbx_description
1 polymer ?
#
loop_
_entity_poly.entity_id
_entity_poly.type
_entity_poly.pdbx_seq_one_letter_code
_entity_poly.pdbx_strand_id
1 'polypeptide(L)'
;MKIGILSRASHSYSTRRLVEAAKSAQHQVIVLDPFRFSLHIDLPTCYQRQLRFRPDQARQPKSAGVGRISERHNIDCLHILYDGKPIFDLDLIIPRLSSTTVTFATEVLLHFQSIGVPLLNRSQEILVARHKFRSLRRLVENDIPVIPSFTTGSPDFLDASVNEIGDYPILMKPFQGTHGRGFMLIDTPLSLHSSVEAMCEFHQDYMMQPFIGRASGQDIRIIVAGDRVVAAMKRTAASGEYRANVHRGGQGQPINISNQLSDLAVRATKALELDVAGVDLLETHNMVADTEYVVLEVNPSPGLEEIEAVTKINVAEAIITYAETIGNR
;
A
#
# COMPACT_ATOMS: atom_id res chain seq x y z
N MET A 1 19.26 13.10 9.29
CA MET A 1 18.00 12.56 9.86
C MET A 1 18.24 11.18 10.47
N LYS A 2 17.40 10.77 11.42
CA LYS A 2 17.31 9.41 11.94
C LYS A 2 16.08 8.71 11.35
N ILE A 3 16.32 7.80 10.42
CA ILE A 3 15.27 7.14 9.61
C ILE A 3 15.01 5.75 10.16
N GLY A 4 13.75 5.46 10.48
CA GLY A 4 13.27 4.12 10.79
C GLY A 4 12.79 3.42 9.52
N ILE A 5 13.28 2.23 9.20
CA ILE A 5 12.72 1.37 8.15
C ILE A 5 11.92 0.27 8.83
N LEU A 6 10.58 0.35 8.75
CA LEU A 6 9.70 -0.64 9.37
C LEU A 6 9.58 -1.86 8.47
N SER A 7 10.30 -2.92 8.79
CA SER A 7 10.40 -4.12 7.95
C SER A 7 10.67 -5.37 8.79
N ARG A 8 9.88 -6.41 8.60
CA ARG A 8 10.17 -7.74 9.14
C ARG A 8 11.28 -8.46 8.36
N ALA A 9 11.46 -8.10 7.09
CA ALA A 9 12.44 -8.69 6.19
C ALA A 9 13.69 -7.82 6.06
N SER A 10 14.46 -7.68 7.15
CA SER A 10 15.68 -6.85 7.19
C SER A 10 16.70 -7.23 6.10
N HIS A 11 16.75 -8.50 5.71
CA HIS A 11 17.67 -9.04 4.69
C HIS A 11 17.12 -8.97 3.27
N SER A 12 15.87 -8.51 3.06
CA SER A 12 15.35 -8.37 1.70
C SER A 12 16.14 -7.34 0.90
N TYR A 13 16.26 -7.57 -0.40
CA TYR A 13 16.95 -6.66 -1.30
C TYR A 13 16.52 -5.21 -1.09
N SER A 14 15.22 -4.94 -1.18
CA SER A 14 14.68 -3.58 -1.07
C SER A 14 14.99 -2.90 0.26
N THR A 15 14.92 -3.64 1.40
CA THR A 15 15.26 -3.10 2.71
C THR A 15 16.74 -2.75 2.79
N ARG A 16 17.63 -3.64 2.32
CA ARG A 16 19.07 -3.39 2.28
C ARG A 16 19.43 -2.18 1.44
N ARG A 17 18.84 -2.08 0.23
CA ARG A 17 19.08 -0.96 -0.69
C ARG A 17 18.69 0.39 -0.08
N LEU A 18 17.55 0.46 0.61
CA LEU A 18 17.13 1.68 1.31
C LEU A 18 18.07 2.02 2.47
N VAL A 19 18.54 1.01 3.23
CA VAL A 19 19.57 1.22 4.28
C VAL A 19 20.87 1.75 3.70
N GLU A 20 21.35 1.16 2.61
CA GLU A 20 22.56 1.58 1.90
C GLU A 20 22.43 3.02 1.38
N ALA A 21 21.35 3.34 0.69
CA ALA A 21 21.10 4.67 0.15
C ALA A 21 21.01 5.73 1.25
N ALA A 22 20.28 5.46 2.34
CA ALA A 22 20.19 6.39 3.46
C ALA A 22 21.53 6.61 4.19
N LYS A 23 22.35 5.56 4.36
CA LYS A 23 23.70 5.69 4.93
C LYS A 23 24.63 6.48 4.00
N SER A 24 24.54 6.27 2.68
CA SER A 24 25.30 7.04 1.67
C SER A 24 24.92 8.52 1.71
N ALA A 25 23.66 8.85 2.00
CA ALA A 25 23.18 10.20 2.24
C ALA A 25 23.46 10.71 3.67
N GLN A 26 24.33 10.04 4.43
CA GLN A 26 24.75 10.40 5.80
C GLN A 26 23.63 10.44 6.85
N HIS A 27 22.56 9.65 6.65
CA HIS A 27 21.51 9.49 7.63
C HIS A 27 21.81 8.36 8.63
N GLN A 28 21.32 8.51 9.86
CA GLN A 28 21.24 7.40 10.80
C GLN A 28 20.04 6.53 10.43
N VAL A 29 20.25 5.20 10.34
CA VAL A 29 19.20 4.28 9.91
C VAL A 29 19.06 3.15 10.92
N ILE A 30 17.82 2.85 11.29
CA ILE A 30 17.47 1.70 12.10
C ILE A 30 16.38 0.88 11.38
N VAL A 31 16.58 -0.43 11.29
CA VAL A 31 15.55 -1.35 10.79
C VAL A 31 14.75 -1.86 11.98
N LEU A 32 13.45 -1.68 11.92
CA LEU A 32 12.51 -1.96 13.01
C LEU A 32 11.58 -3.11 12.59
N ASP A 33 11.57 -4.20 13.35
CA ASP A 33 10.60 -5.28 13.17
C ASP A 33 9.27 -4.87 13.81
N PRO A 34 8.15 -4.80 13.06
CA PRO A 34 6.86 -4.40 13.62
C PRO A 34 6.38 -5.29 14.79
N PHE A 35 6.80 -6.56 14.87
CA PHE A 35 6.39 -7.46 15.95
C PHE A 35 7.18 -7.31 17.24
N ARG A 36 8.17 -6.43 17.28
CA ARG A 36 8.95 -6.11 18.50
C ARG A 36 8.43 -4.85 19.21
N PHE A 37 7.31 -4.30 18.75
CA PHE A 37 6.66 -3.15 19.37
C PHE A 37 5.62 -3.54 20.40
N SER A 38 5.49 -2.71 21.42
CA SER A 38 4.33 -2.62 22.32
C SER A 38 3.75 -1.22 22.25
N LEU A 39 2.44 -1.15 22.02
CA LEU A 39 1.70 0.10 21.89
C LEU A 39 0.82 0.27 23.14
N HIS A 40 0.90 1.43 23.77
CA HIS A 40 0.17 1.72 24.99
C HIS A 40 -0.67 2.97 24.81
N ILE A 41 -1.91 2.90 25.30
CA ILE A 41 -2.86 4.02 25.35
C ILE A 41 -3.22 4.22 26.81
N ASP A 42 -2.81 5.35 27.38
CA ASP A 42 -3.07 5.71 28.75
C ASP A 42 -4.24 6.71 28.85
N LEU A 43 -4.76 6.87 30.04
CA LEU A 43 -5.77 7.88 30.32
C LEU A 43 -5.22 9.29 30.08
N PRO A 44 -5.99 10.17 29.40
CA PRO A 44 -5.63 11.57 29.24
C PRO A 44 -5.29 12.23 30.59
N THR A 45 -4.26 13.08 30.60
CA THR A 45 -3.72 13.71 31.81
C THR A 45 -4.81 14.48 32.61
N CYS A 46 -5.83 15.01 31.92
CA CYS A 46 -6.98 15.63 32.57
C CYS A 46 -7.79 14.66 33.45
N TYR A 47 -7.88 13.37 33.07
CA TYR A 47 -8.56 12.32 33.85
C TYR A 47 -7.65 11.72 34.93
N GLN A 48 -6.33 11.65 34.70
CA GLN A 48 -5.37 11.15 35.70
C GLN A 48 -5.37 11.99 36.98
N ARG A 49 -5.60 13.30 36.87
CA ARG A 49 -5.76 14.20 38.02
C ARG A 49 -7.03 13.89 38.83
N GLN A 50 -8.10 13.41 38.21
CA GLN A 50 -9.36 13.03 38.88
C GLN A 50 -9.24 11.70 39.63
N LEU A 51 -8.49 10.74 39.11
CA LEU A 51 -8.28 9.41 39.71
C LEU A 51 -7.31 9.42 40.90
N ARG A 52 -6.52 10.47 41.08
CA ARG A 52 -5.65 10.65 42.26
C ARG A 52 -6.39 11.18 43.49
N PHE A 53 -7.70 11.50 43.38
CA PHE A 53 -8.53 11.88 44.52
C PHE A 53 -8.94 10.62 45.28
N ARG A 54 -8.39 10.44 46.50
CA ARG A 54 -8.84 9.40 47.45
C ARG A 54 -10.27 9.72 47.92
N PRO A 55 -11.11 8.69 48.18
CA PRO A 55 -12.53 8.88 48.48
C PRO A 55 -12.87 9.54 49.82
N ASP A 56 -11.91 9.90 50.61
CA ASP A 56 -12.15 10.33 52.00
C ASP A 56 -12.24 11.84 52.20
N GLN A 57 -12.21 12.66 51.14
CA GLN A 57 -12.45 14.09 51.27
C GLN A 57 -13.49 14.59 50.25
N ALA A 58 -14.75 14.31 50.58
CA ALA A 58 -15.88 14.93 49.89
C ALA A 58 -15.99 16.43 50.23
N ARG A 59 -15.40 17.29 49.36
CA ARG A 59 -15.79 18.69 49.26
C ARG A 59 -16.35 18.95 47.86
N GLN A 60 -17.56 19.55 47.88
CA GLN A 60 -18.33 19.88 46.66
C GLN A 60 -17.52 20.61 45.60
N PRO A 61 -17.66 20.25 44.32
CA PRO A 61 -16.96 20.93 43.25
C PRO A 61 -17.55 22.32 43.03
N LYS A 62 -16.73 23.37 43.19
CA LYS A 62 -17.02 24.67 42.59
C LYS A 62 -16.96 24.50 41.08
N SER A 63 -18.01 24.97 40.39
CA SER A 63 -18.13 25.03 38.93
C SER A 63 -16.87 25.63 38.29
N ALA A 64 -15.98 24.80 37.76
CA ALA A 64 -14.92 25.23 36.90
C ALA A 64 -15.49 25.40 35.49
N GLY A 65 -15.43 26.60 34.95
CA GLY A 65 -15.85 26.92 33.60
C GLY A 65 -15.21 26.00 32.58
N VAL A 66 -16.01 25.59 31.61
CA VAL A 66 -15.57 24.82 30.45
C VAL A 66 -14.60 25.69 29.65
N GLY A 67 -13.32 25.58 29.99
CA GLY A 67 -12.24 26.14 29.17
C GLY A 67 -12.24 25.43 27.82
N ARG A 68 -12.21 26.20 26.73
CA ARG A 68 -12.04 25.69 25.37
C ARG A 68 -10.91 24.67 25.36
N ILE A 69 -11.23 23.42 25.03
CA ILE A 69 -10.25 22.38 24.74
C ILE A 69 -9.47 22.87 23.52
N SER A 70 -8.23 23.31 23.76
CA SER A 70 -7.30 23.59 22.66
C SER A 70 -7.07 22.27 21.91
N GLU A 71 -7.13 22.31 20.59
CA GLU A 71 -6.95 21.17 19.66
C GLU A 71 -5.53 20.54 19.68
N ARG A 72 -4.78 20.70 20.75
CA ARG A 72 -3.56 19.92 20.98
C ARG A 72 -3.98 18.54 21.42
N HIS A 73 -3.95 17.58 20.49
CA HIS A 73 -4.10 16.17 20.78
C HIS A 73 -3.20 15.80 21.95
N ASN A 74 -3.76 15.10 22.93
CA ASN A 74 -3.05 14.74 24.16
C ASN A 74 -2.07 13.60 23.87
N ILE A 75 -0.97 13.93 23.19
CA ILE A 75 0.06 13.01 22.69
C ILE A 75 0.72 12.26 23.85
N ASP A 76 0.73 12.87 25.06
CA ASP A 76 1.31 12.31 26.27
C ASP A 76 0.65 11.00 26.75
N CYS A 77 -0.45 10.55 26.10
CA CYS A 77 -1.15 9.33 26.44
C CYS A 77 -0.82 8.17 25.51
N LEU A 78 -0.01 8.41 24.48
CA LEU A 78 0.41 7.41 23.53
C LEU A 78 1.88 7.07 23.75
N HIS A 79 2.14 5.82 24.13
CA HIS A 79 3.50 5.34 24.35
C HIS A 79 3.82 4.18 23.43
N ILE A 80 5.02 4.22 22.88
CA ILE A 80 5.54 3.18 22.00
C ILE A 80 6.84 2.65 22.53
N LEU A 81 6.92 1.34 22.71
CA LEU A 81 8.11 0.64 23.16
C LEU A 81 8.61 -0.30 22.05
N TYR A 82 9.90 -0.34 21.85
CA TYR A 82 10.59 -1.30 21.01
C TYR A 82 11.53 -2.13 21.89
N ASP A 83 11.34 -3.46 21.92
CA ASP A 83 12.01 -4.36 22.87
C ASP A 83 11.87 -3.94 24.33
N GLY A 84 10.69 -3.47 24.71
CA GLY A 84 10.39 -3.03 26.07
C GLY A 84 11.03 -1.69 26.45
N LYS A 85 11.67 -0.98 25.53
CA LYS A 85 12.28 0.34 25.76
C LYS A 85 11.58 1.41 24.94
N PRO A 86 11.40 2.62 25.49
CA PRO A 86 10.88 3.73 24.71
C PRO A 86 11.74 4.00 23.47
N ILE A 87 11.10 4.20 22.33
CA ILE A 87 11.78 4.60 21.09
C ILE A 87 11.38 6.04 20.77
N PHE A 88 12.40 6.90 20.64
CA PHE A 88 12.24 8.33 20.41
C PHE A 88 13.15 8.78 19.28
N ASP A 89 12.98 10.03 18.86
CA ASP A 89 13.88 10.75 17.94
C ASP A 89 14.00 10.13 16.55
N LEU A 90 12.90 9.60 16.03
CA LEU A 90 12.80 9.27 14.61
C LEU A 90 12.25 10.48 13.85
N ASP A 91 13.01 10.92 12.84
CA ASP A 91 12.59 12.03 11.97
C ASP A 91 11.64 11.56 10.88
N LEU A 92 11.70 10.28 10.50
CA LEU A 92 10.87 9.69 9.47
C LEU A 92 10.82 8.16 9.61
N ILE A 93 9.69 7.54 9.22
CA ILE A 93 9.59 6.09 9.04
C ILE A 93 9.24 5.77 7.58
N ILE A 94 9.97 4.79 7.03
CA ILE A 94 9.69 4.21 5.70
C ILE A 94 9.12 2.81 5.90
N PRO A 95 7.81 2.59 5.65
CA PRO A 95 7.18 1.29 5.76
C PRO A 95 7.57 0.34 4.62
N ARG A 96 8.04 -0.86 4.99
CA ARG A 96 8.32 -1.96 4.05
C ARG A 96 7.52 -3.20 4.48
N LEU A 97 6.20 -3.10 4.35
CA LEU A 97 5.28 -4.11 4.86
C LEU A 97 5.03 -5.22 3.83
N SER A 98 4.98 -6.46 4.29
CA SER A 98 4.47 -7.61 3.53
C SER A 98 2.96 -7.78 3.73
N SER A 99 2.31 -8.60 2.90
CA SER A 99 0.88 -8.89 3.03
C SER A 99 0.51 -9.57 4.36
N THR A 100 1.42 -10.34 4.93
CA THR A 100 1.20 -11.10 6.17
C THR A 100 1.38 -10.29 7.45
N THR A 101 1.90 -9.07 7.36
CA THR A 101 2.24 -8.25 8.53
C THR A 101 1.43 -6.96 8.62
N VAL A 102 0.48 -6.76 7.70
CA VAL A 102 -0.17 -5.46 7.49
C VAL A 102 -0.93 -4.99 8.72
N THR A 103 -1.75 -5.83 9.35
CA THR A 103 -2.68 -5.39 10.41
C THR A 103 -1.95 -4.75 11.59
N PHE A 104 -1.08 -5.50 12.28
CA PHE A 104 -0.38 -4.97 13.45
C PHE A 104 0.65 -3.90 13.08
N ALA A 105 1.36 -4.08 11.97
CA ALA A 105 2.31 -3.07 11.49
C ALA A 105 1.64 -1.73 11.15
N THR A 106 0.39 -1.75 10.70
CA THR A 106 -0.38 -0.53 10.47
C THR A 106 -0.72 0.18 11.78
N GLU A 107 -1.05 -0.57 12.85
CA GLU A 107 -1.24 0.03 14.18
C GLU A 107 0.03 0.68 14.70
N VAL A 108 1.20 0.07 14.48
CA VAL A 108 2.49 0.67 14.79
C VAL A 108 2.69 1.99 14.04
N LEU A 109 2.38 2.01 12.72
CA LEU A 109 2.48 3.22 11.91
C LEU A 109 1.51 4.32 12.36
N LEU A 110 0.25 3.95 12.64
CA LEU A 110 -0.76 4.87 13.16
C LEU A 110 -0.32 5.49 14.48
N HIS A 111 0.27 4.70 15.36
CA HIS A 111 0.79 5.18 16.63
C HIS A 111 1.92 6.20 16.44
N PHE A 112 2.90 5.91 15.57
CA PHE A 112 3.96 6.86 15.21
C PHE A 112 3.39 8.14 14.59
N GLN A 113 2.44 8.01 13.66
CA GLN A 113 1.80 9.15 13.02
C GLN A 113 1.05 10.02 14.05
N SER A 114 0.37 9.39 15.03
CA SER A 114 -0.35 10.10 16.08
C SER A 114 0.57 10.88 17.03
N ILE A 115 1.79 10.41 17.25
CA ILE A 115 2.81 11.14 18.04
C ILE A 115 3.66 12.10 17.19
N GLY A 116 3.28 12.31 15.91
CA GLY A 116 3.87 13.34 15.05
C GLY A 116 5.08 12.89 14.24
N VAL A 117 5.42 11.60 14.20
CA VAL A 117 6.50 11.09 13.34
C VAL A 117 5.99 10.95 11.90
N PRO A 118 6.61 11.62 10.92
CA PRO A 118 6.26 11.50 9.50
C PRO A 118 6.44 10.08 8.97
N LEU A 119 5.59 9.69 8.04
CA LEU A 119 5.64 8.37 7.38
C LEU A 119 5.73 8.53 5.85
N LEU A 120 6.53 7.69 5.21
CA LEU A 120 6.64 7.58 3.75
C LEU A 120 6.39 6.13 3.31
N ASN A 121 5.17 5.71 2.95
CA ASN A 121 3.87 6.41 2.88
C ASN A 121 3.11 6.39 4.23
N ARG A 122 2.07 7.18 4.33
CA ARG A 122 1.17 7.21 5.50
C ARG A 122 0.35 5.91 5.62
N SER A 123 -0.07 5.61 6.85
CA SER A 123 -0.70 4.32 7.19
C SER A 123 -2.03 4.07 6.49
N GLN A 124 -2.91 5.07 6.43
CA GLN A 124 -4.25 4.92 5.83
C GLN A 124 -4.18 4.71 4.32
N GLU A 125 -3.29 5.41 3.64
CA GLU A 125 -3.06 5.32 2.21
C GLU A 125 -2.48 3.95 1.82
N ILE A 126 -1.62 3.39 2.68
CA ILE A 126 -1.15 2.02 2.53
C ILE A 126 -2.31 1.02 2.60
N LEU A 127 -3.24 1.17 3.54
CA LEU A 127 -4.40 0.29 3.67
C LEU A 127 -5.33 0.38 2.45
N VAL A 128 -5.60 1.58 1.96
CA VAL A 128 -6.41 1.79 0.74
C VAL A 128 -5.75 1.15 -0.47
N ALA A 129 -4.47 1.42 -0.69
CA ALA A 129 -3.72 0.91 -1.84
C ALA A 129 -3.60 -0.62 -1.84
N ARG A 130 -3.52 -1.24 -0.67
CA ARG A 130 -3.42 -2.71 -0.54
C ARG A 130 -4.73 -3.46 -0.75
N HIS A 131 -5.85 -2.78 -0.65
CA HIS A 131 -7.14 -3.36 -0.90
C HIS A 131 -7.55 -3.10 -2.36
N LYS A 132 -7.39 -4.09 -3.23
CA LYS A 132 -7.55 -3.94 -4.69
C LYS A 132 -8.82 -3.20 -5.09
N PHE A 133 -9.99 -3.60 -4.57
CA PHE A 133 -11.24 -2.98 -4.95
C PHE A 133 -11.38 -1.53 -4.45
N ARG A 134 -10.86 -1.21 -3.24
CA ARG A 134 -10.83 0.17 -2.74
C ARG A 134 -9.88 1.05 -3.54
N SER A 135 -8.72 0.49 -3.90
CA SER A 135 -7.74 1.16 -4.76
C SER A 135 -8.34 1.51 -6.12
N LEU A 136 -8.97 0.55 -6.80
CA LEU A 136 -9.61 0.79 -8.10
C LEU A 136 -10.73 1.83 -8.01
N ARG A 137 -11.58 1.76 -6.98
CA ARG A 137 -12.62 2.77 -6.75
C ARG A 137 -12.03 4.17 -6.61
N ARG A 138 -10.98 4.33 -5.79
CA ARG A 138 -10.31 5.62 -5.60
C ARG A 138 -9.67 6.12 -6.91
N LEU A 139 -9.13 5.24 -7.74
CA LEU A 139 -8.60 5.59 -9.05
C LEU A 139 -9.69 6.14 -9.98
N VAL A 140 -10.82 5.44 -10.06
CA VAL A 140 -11.97 5.88 -10.89
C VAL A 140 -12.55 7.21 -10.39
N GLU A 141 -12.66 7.42 -9.09
CA GLU A 141 -13.08 8.69 -8.47
C GLU A 141 -12.18 9.88 -8.87
N ASN A 142 -10.99 9.61 -9.40
CA ASN A 142 -10.00 10.60 -9.87
C ASN A 142 -9.72 10.50 -11.38
N ASP A 143 -10.66 10.00 -12.16
CA ASP A 143 -10.59 9.89 -13.62
C ASP A 143 -9.35 9.11 -14.12
N ILE A 144 -8.93 8.08 -13.38
CA ILE A 144 -7.86 7.18 -13.79
C ILE A 144 -8.48 5.93 -14.42
N PRO A 145 -8.11 5.59 -15.67
CA PRO A 145 -8.64 4.41 -16.35
C PRO A 145 -8.16 3.11 -15.68
N VAL A 146 -9.11 2.21 -15.42
CA VAL A 146 -8.89 0.90 -14.82
C VAL A 146 -9.66 -0.18 -15.59
N ILE A 147 -9.36 -1.45 -15.33
CA ILE A 147 -10.18 -2.55 -15.87
C ILE A 147 -11.52 -2.56 -15.14
N PRO A 148 -12.67 -2.66 -15.86
CA PRO A 148 -13.97 -2.87 -15.25
C PRO A 148 -13.94 -4.00 -14.23
N SER A 149 -14.55 -3.78 -13.08
CA SER A 149 -14.43 -4.71 -11.96
C SER A 149 -15.69 -4.75 -11.13
N PHE A 150 -16.07 -5.92 -10.67
CA PHE A 150 -17.15 -6.04 -9.70
C PHE A 150 -16.82 -6.94 -8.53
N THR A 151 -17.59 -6.81 -7.49
CA THR A 151 -17.71 -7.74 -6.37
C THR A 151 -19.18 -7.85 -5.98
N THR A 152 -19.60 -8.99 -5.46
CA THR A 152 -20.95 -9.19 -4.97
C THR A 152 -20.95 -9.88 -3.62
N GLY A 153 -21.93 -9.57 -2.79
CA GLY A 153 -22.17 -10.25 -1.51
C GLY A 153 -23.10 -11.46 -1.62
N SER A 154 -23.69 -11.72 -2.83
CA SER A 154 -24.54 -12.88 -3.07
C SER A 154 -24.19 -13.58 -4.37
N PRO A 155 -24.11 -14.92 -4.40
CA PRO A 155 -23.98 -15.69 -5.63
C PRO A 155 -25.11 -15.46 -6.63
N ASP A 156 -26.30 -15.06 -6.20
CA ASP A 156 -27.46 -14.83 -7.04
C ASP A 156 -27.28 -13.72 -8.08
N PHE A 157 -26.31 -12.81 -7.85
CA PHE A 157 -26.05 -11.68 -8.75
C PHE A 157 -24.82 -11.90 -9.66
N LEU A 158 -24.20 -13.07 -9.64
CA LEU A 158 -22.96 -13.35 -10.37
C LEU A 158 -23.14 -13.21 -11.87
N ASP A 159 -24.12 -13.92 -12.46
CA ASP A 159 -24.32 -13.95 -13.92
C ASP A 159 -24.68 -12.58 -14.46
N ALA A 160 -25.56 -11.86 -13.76
CA ALA A 160 -25.92 -10.49 -14.14
C ALA A 160 -24.69 -9.56 -14.07
N SER A 161 -23.85 -9.68 -13.04
CA SER A 161 -22.66 -8.84 -12.89
C SER A 161 -21.57 -9.17 -13.91
N VAL A 162 -21.44 -10.43 -14.32
CA VAL A 162 -20.52 -10.83 -15.41
C VAL A 162 -20.96 -10.19 -16.73
N ASN A 163 -22.26 -10.23 -17.05
CA ASN A 163 -22.79 -9.64 -18.27
C ASN A 163 -22.54 -8.12 -18.36
N GLU A 164 -22.48 -7.42 -17.21
CA GLU A 164 -22.21 -5.97 -17.18
C GLU A 164 -20.72 -5.63 -17.47
N ILE A 165 -19.77 -6.50 -17.12
CA ILE A 165 -18.34 -6.23 -17.32
C ILE A 165 -17.75 -6.89 -18.59
N GLY A 166 -18.51 -7.74 -19.26
CA GLY A 166 -18.08 -8.49 -20.43
C GLY A 166 -18.49 -9.95 -20.35
N ASP A 167 -17.65 -10.82 -20.90
CA ASP A 167 -17.90 -12.26 -20.98
C ASP A 167 -16.68 -13.04 -20.44
N TYR A 168 -16.80 -14.35 -20.41
CA TYR A 168 -15.71 -15.26 -20.06
C TYR A 168 -14.56 -15.21 -21.09
N PRO A 169 -13.33 -15.42 -20.66
CA PRO A 169 -12.89 -15.76 -19.29
C PRO A 169 -12.84 -14.57 -18.33
N ILE A 170 -13.11 -14.86 -17.06
CA ILE A 170 -13.08 -13.91 -15.93
C ILE A 170 -11.85 -14.17 -15.07
N LEU A 171 -11.19 -13.12 -14.62
CA LEU A 171 -10.10 -13.19 -13.65
C LEU A 171 -10.61 -12.85 -12.25
N MET A 172 -10.72 -13.83 -11.38
CA MET A 172 -11.05 -13.65 -9.96
C MET A 172 -9.79 -13.37 -9.16
N LYS A 173 -9.84 -12.36 -8.29
CA LYS A 173 -8.73 -11.92 -7.45
C LYS A 173 -9.19 -11.70 -6.01
N PRO A 174 -8.44 -12.14 -4.98
CA PRO A 174 -8.75 -11.74 -3.61
C PRO A 174 -8.51 -10.23 -3.44
N PHE A 175 -9.26 -9.58 -2.56
CA PHE A 175 -9.08 -8.14 -2.27
C PHE A 175 -7.67 -7.81 -1.80
N GLN A 176 -7.06 -8.71 -1.03
CA GLN A 176 -5.69 -8.57 -0.54
C GLN A 176 -4.83 -9.73 -1.03
N GLY A 177 -3.58 -9.45 -1.31
CA GLY A 177 -2.64 -10.46 -1.79
C GLY A 177 -1.52 -9.83 -2.61
N THR A 178 -0.41 -10.55 -2.76
CA THR A 178 0.77 -10.11 -3.50
C THR A 178 1.23 -11.19 -4.47
N HIS A 179 1.98 -10.80 -5.49
CA HIS A 179 2.59 -11.70 -6.48
C HIS A 179 1.58 -12.58 -7.25
N GLY A 180 0.33 -12.12 -7.44
CA GLY A 180 -0.70 -12.86 -8.14
C GLY A 180 -1.12 -14.19 -7.47
N ARG A 181 -0.87 -14.35 -6.16
CA ARG A 181 -1.35 -15.51 -5.41
C ARG A 181 -2.86 -15.41 -5.21
N GLY A 182 -3.55 -16.54 -5.38
CA GLY A 182 -5.00 -16.62 -5.26
C GLY A 182 -5.77 -16.08 -6.48
N PHE A 183 -5.07 -15.75 -7.59
CA PHE A 183 -5.75 -15.42 -8.85
C PHE A 183 -6.25 -16.71 -9.51
N MET A 184 -7.50 -16.70 -9.94
CA MET A 184 -8.14 -17.79 -10.65
C MET A 184 -8.69 -17.29 -11.98
N LEU A 185 -8.27 -17.95 -13.07
CA LEU A 185 -8.87 -17.75 -14.39
C LEU A 185 -10.06 -18.68 -14.50
N ILE A 186 -11.21 -18.14 -14.85
CA ILE A 186 -12.50 -18.80 -14.82
C ILE A 186 -13.11 -18.73 -16.22
N ASP A 187 -13.36 -19.88 -16.82
CA ASP A 187 -13.77 -19.98 -18.21
C ASP A 187 -15.28 -20.25 -18.39
N THR A 188 -15.99 -20.62 -17.31
CA THR A 188 -17.40 -21.01 -17.38
C THR A 188 -18.22 -20.53 -16.20
N PRO A 189 -19.55 -20.33 -16.36
CA PRO A 189 -20.43 -20.00 -15.23
C PRO A 189 -20.35 -21.04 -14.10
N LEU A 190 -20.30 -22.33 -14.41
CA LEU A 190 -20.23 -23.39 -13.40
C LEU A 190 -18.96 -23.26 -12.53
N SER A 191 -17.81 -23.03 -13.17
CA SER A 191 -16.55 -22.84 -12.42
C SER A 191 -16.54 -21.54 -11.62
N LEU A 192 -17.25 -20.50 -12.07
CA LEU A 192 -17.43 -19.25 -11.32
C LEU A 192 -18.22 -19.50 -10.04
N HIS A 193 -19.39 -20.11 -10.12
CA HIS A 193 -20.23 -20.41 -8.97
C HIS A 193 -19.50 -21.26 -7.94
N SER A 194 -18.85 -22.35 -8.37
CA SER A 194 -18.06 -23.21 -7.46
C SER A 194 -16.89 -22.48 -6.79
N SER A 195 -16.23 -21.58 -7.53
CA SER A 195 -15.13 -20.78 -6.96
C SER A 195 -15.62 -19.76 -5.93
N VAL A 196 -16.78 -19.13 -6.19
CA VAL A 196 -17.39 -18.18 -5.25
C VAL A 196 -17.87 -18.89 -3.99
N GLU A 197 -18.51 -20.06 -4.10
CA GLU A 197 -18.91 -20.87 -2.96
C GLU A 197 -17.69 -21.19 -2.06
N ALA A 198 -16.57 -21.61 -2.67
CA ALA A 198 -15.35 -21.87 -1.93
C ALA A 198 -14.79 -20.60 -1.26
N MET A 199 -14.82 -19.43 -1.93
CA MET A 199 -14.37 -18.17 -1.33
C MET A 199 -15.26 -17.77 -0.14
N CYS A 200 -16.57 -17.93 -0.26
CA CYS A 200 -17.52 -17.67 0.82
C CYS A 200 -17.28 -18.58 2.03
N GLU A 201 -17.06 -19.88 1.81
CA GLU A 201 -16.77 -20.84 2.89
C GLU A 201 -15.49 -20.47 3.65
N PHE A 202 -14.48 -19.96 2.97
CA PHE A 202 -13.24 -19.51 3.60
C PHE A 202 -13.27 -18.04 4.06
N HIS A 203 -14.41 -17.37 4.00
CA HIS A 203 -14.57 -15.95 4.35
C HIS A 203 -13.56 -15.04 3.66
N GLN A 204 -13.30 -15.33 2.37
CA GLN A 204 -12.36 -14.55 1.55
C GLN A 204 -13.11 -13.60 0.62
N ASP A 205 -12.89 -12.31 0.82
CA ASP A 205 -13.38 -11.30 -0.11
C ASP A 205 -12.64 -11.35 -1.44
N TYR A 206 -13.36 -11.14 -2.53
CA TYR A 206 -12.85 -11.23 -3.90
C TYR A 206 -13.45 -10.16 -4.80
N MET A 207 -12.79 -9.94 -5.91
CA MET A 207 -13.28 -9.15 -7.03
C MET A 207 -13.07 -9.89 -8.35
N MET A 208 -13.82 -9.51 -9.35
CA MET A 208 -13.77 -10.09 -10.68
C MET A 208 -13.53 -9.02 -11.73
N GLN A 209 -12.80 -9.40 -12.77
CA GLN A 209 -12.44 -8.56 -13.91
C GLN A 209 -12.51 -9.40 -15.19
N PRO A 210 -12.83 -8.83 -16.37
CA PRO A 210 -12.64 -9.51 -17.63
C PRO A 210 -11.16 -9.84 -17.84
N PHE A 211 -10.88 -11.01 -18.40
CA PHE A 211 -9.52 -11.39 -18.74
C PHE A 211 -9.13 -10.84 -20.12
N ILE A 212 -8.19 -9.91 -20.14
CA ILE A 212 -7.73 -9.27 -21.37
C ILE A 212 -6.62 -10.12 -22.01
N GLY A 213 -7.02 -11.19 -22.70
CA GLY A 213 -6.13 -12.24 -23.20
C GLY A 213 -5.04 -11.74 -24.15
N ARG A 214 -5.30 -10.74 -25.02
CA ARG A 214 -4.28 -10.21 -25.95
C ARG A 214 -3.20 -9.40 -25.25
N ALA A 215 -3.51 -8.80 -24.10
CA ALA A 215 -2.54 -8.07 -23.28
C ALA A 215 -1.95 -8.95 -22.17
N SER A 216 -2.40 -10.21 -22.07
CA SER A 216 -1.95 -11.13 -21.02
C SER A 216 -0.47 -11.44 -21.13
N GLY A 217 0.16 -11.58 -19.98
CA GLY A 217 1.59 -11.86 -19.90
C GLY A 217 2.50 -10.66 -20.12
N GLN A 218 1.96 -9.45 -20.29
CA GLN A 218 2.76 -8.22 -20.36
C GLN A 218 2.15 -7.13 -19.48
N ASP A 219 3.00 -6.39 -18.80
CA ASP A 219 2.64 -5.17 -18.10
C ASP A 219 3.81 -4.19 -18.06
N ILE A 220 3.50 -2.95 -17.71
CA ILE A 220 4.50 -1.90 -17.51
C ILE A 220 4.52 -1.55 -16.03
N ARG A 221 5.69 -1.70 -15.39
CA ARG A 221 5.92 -1.24 -14.03
C ARG A 221 6.64 0.08 -14.02
N ILE A 222 6.07 1.07 -13.34
CA ILE A 222 6.63 2.41 -13.18
C ILE A 222 6.80 2.70 -11.70
N ILE A 223 7.97 3.15 -11.28
CA ILE A 223 8.20 3.65 -9.91
C ILE A 223 8.05 5.17 -9.92
N VAL A 224 7.21 5.65 -9.03
CA VAL A 224 6.98 7.07 -8.78
C VAL A 224 7.51 7.43 -7.39
N ALA A 225 8.17 8.58 -7.26
CA ALA A 225 8.52 9.20 -5.99
C ALA A 225 8.18 10.70 -6.08
N GLY A 226 7.23 11.13 -5.24
CA GLY A 226 6.64 12.46 -5.30
C GLY A 226 5.90 12.72 -6.61
N ASP A 227 6.36 13.72 -7.35
CA ASP A 227 5.74 14.21 -8.58
C ASP A 227 6.39 13.69 -9.86
N ARG A 228 7.28 12.70 -9.75
CA ARG A 228 8.07 12.25 -10.91
C ARG A 228 8.25 10.76 -10.96
N VAL A 229 8.35 10.26 -12.18
CA VAL A 229 8.77 8.89 -12.44
C VAL A 229 10.28 8.75 -12.21
N VAL A 230 10.65 7.70 -11.47
CA VAL A 230 12.04 7.35 -11.17
C VAL A 230 12.59 6.34 -12.17
N ALA A 231 11.82 5.27 -12.42
CA ALA A 231 12.23 4.18 -13.30
C ALA A 231 11.02 3.49 -13.91
N ALA A 232 11.17 2.91 -15.09
CA ALA A 232 10.14 2.16 -15.77
C ALA A 232 10.71 0.93 -16.48
N MET A 233 9.93 -0.17 -16.46
CA MET A 233 10.25 -1.39 -17.19
C MET A 233 8.98 -2.04 -17.74
N LYS A 234 9.10 -2.71 -18.87
CA LYS A 234 8.10 -3.65 -19.38
C LYS A 234 8.44 -5.04 -18.87
N ARG A 235 7.45 -5.74 -18.31
CA ARG A 235 7.61 -7.13 -17.88
C ARG A 235 6.86 -8.03 -18.86
N THR A 236 7.46 -9.18 -19.17
CA THR A 236 6.86 -10.20 -20.02
C THR A 236 6.88 -11.54 -19.28
N ALA A 237 5.74 -12.21 -19.18
CA ALA A 237 5.61 -13.49 -18.53
C ALA A 237 6.38 -14.60 -19.27
N ALA A 238 6.72 -15.67 -18.56
CA ALA A 238 7.21 -16.88 -19.17
C ALA A 238 6.14 -17.52 -20.07
N SER A 239 6.56 -18.32 -21.03
CA SER A 239 5.64 -19.02 -21.93
C SER A 239 4.63 -19.87 -21.15
N GLY A 240 3.34 -19.70 -21.43
CA GLY A 240 2.26 -20.41 -20.74
C GLY A 240 1.79 -19.78 -19.42
N GLU A 241 2.39 -18.67 -18.99
CA GLU A 241 1.97 -17.89 -17.81
C GLU A 241 1.32 -16.57 -18.28
N TYR A 242 0.23 -16.18 -17.65
CA TYR A 242 -0.45 -14.91 -17.95
C TYR A 242 -0.05 -13.77 -16.98
N ARG A 243 0.68 -14.07 -15.94
CA ARG A 243 1.16 -13.09 -14.93
C ARG A 243 2.60 -12.69 -15.24
N ALA A 244 2.82 -11.41 -15.54
CA ALA A 244 4.12 -10.88 -15.97
C ALA A 244 5.18 -10.77 -14.84
N ASN A 245 4.92 -11.31 -13.66
CA ASN A 245 5.84 -11.24 -12.52
C ASN A 245 7.15 -11.99 -12.78
N VAL A 246 8.30 -11.31 -12.66
CA VAL A 246 9.64 -11.91 -12.85
C VAL A 246 9.92 -13.04 -11.86
N HIS A 247 9.41 -12.97 -10.63
CA HIS A 247 9.51 -14.09 -9.67
C HIS A 247 8.89 -15.42 -10.15
N ARG A 248 8.17 -15.40 -11.28
CA ARG A 248 7.60 -16.58 -11.96
C ARG A 248 8.31 -16.90 -13.27
N GLY A 249 9.53 -16.40 -13.45
CA GLY A 249 10.33 -16.62 -14.66
C GLY A 249 10.06 -15.60 -15.79
N GLY A 250 9.32 -14.55 -15.51
CA GLY A 250 9.15 -13.44 -16.45
C GLY A 250 10.46 -12.68 -16.70
N GLN A 251 10.48 -11.89 -17.77
CA GLN A 251 11.61 -11.05 -18.16
C GLN A 251 11.25 -9.58 -18.09
N GLY A 252 12.16 -8.75 -17.56
CA GLY A 252 12.04 -7.30 -17.55
C GLY A 252 12.92 -6.68 -18.61
N GLN A 253 12.42 -5.60 -19.24
CA GLN A 253 13.19 -4.77 -20.17
C GLN A 253 13.03 -3.29 -19.78
N PRO A 254 14.10 -2.48 -19.77
CA PRO A 254 13.96 -1.05 -19.50
C PRO A 254 13.22 -0.40 -20.67
N ILE A 255 12.35 0.55 -20.34
CA ILE A 255 11.62 1.32 -21.36
C ILE A 255 11.73 2.81 -21.11
N ASN A 256 11.75 3.56 -22.22
CA ASN A 256 11.51 5.00 -22.18
C ASN A 256 9.99 5.21 -22.19
N ILE A 257 9.49 5.95 -21.23
CA ILE A 257 8.07 6.23 -21.12
C ILE A 257 7.70 7.55 -21.80
N SER A 258 6.52 7.59 -22.41
CA SER A 258 5.93 8.82 -22.91
C SER A 258 5.50 9.75 -21.77
N ASN A 259 5.30 11.03 -22.08
CA ASN A 259 4.72 11.98 -21.13
C ASN A 259 3.34 11.52 -20.63
N GLN A 260 2.54 10.90 -21.52
CA GLN A 260 1.23 10.35 -21.16
C GLN A 260 1.33 9.24 -20.11
N LEU A 261 2.23 8.28 -20.27
CA LEU A 261 2.45 7.21 -19.29
C LEU A 261 3.01 7.76 -17.98
N SER A 262 3.93 8.73 -18.05
CA SER A 262 4.46 9.40 -16.87
C SER A 262 3.37 10.13 -16.09
N ASP A 263 2.54 10.92 -16.78
CA ASP A 263 1.40 11.63 -16.17
C ASP A 263 0.41 10.66 -15.54
N LEU A 264 0.02 9.60 -16.26
CA LEU A 264 -0.90 8.60 -15.75
C LEU A 264 -0.38 7.93 -14.46
N ALA A 265 0.91 7.54 -14.42
CA ALA A 265 1.50 6.92 -13.23
C ALA A 265 1.57 7.87 -12.04
N VAL A 266 1.93 9.14 -12.26
CA VAL A 266 1.96 10.17 -11.20
C VAL A 266 0.54 10.46 -10.69
N ARG A 267 -0.44 10.64 -11.58
CA ARG A 267 -1.85 10.86 -11.21
C ARG A 267 -2.41 9.67 -10.42
N ALA A 268 -2.12 8.43 -10.84
CA ALA A 268 -2.56 7.23 -10.13
C ALA A 268 -1.95 7.15 -8.71
N THR A 269 -0.69 7.54 -8.55
CA THR A 269 -0.03 7.62 -7.24
C THR A 269 -0.69 8.66 -6.35
N LYS A 270 -0.96 9.85 -6.88
CA LYS A 270 -1.63 10.95 -6.16
C LYS A 270 -3.09 10.65 -5.83
N ALA A 271 -3.82 9.99 -6.71
CA ALA A 271 -5.20 9.58 -6.45
C ALA A 271 -5.33 8.69 -5.20
N LEU A 272 -4.30 7.91 -4.89
CA LEU A 272 -4.20 7.11 -3.66
C LEU A 272 -3.47 7.84 -2.52
N GLU A 273 -3.15 9.12 -2.70
CA GLU A 273 -2.42 9.97 -1.73
C GLU A 273 -1.08 9.35 -1.30
N LEU A 274 -0.45 8.58 -2.18
CA LEU A 274 0.85 7.98 -1.95
C LEU A 274 1.97 8.92 -2.37
N ASP A 275 3.05 8.89 -1.63
CA ASP A 275 4.29 9.62 -1.94
C ASP A 275 5.24 8.77 -2.80
N VAL A 276 5.31 7.47 -2.52
CA VAL A 276 6.10 6.50 -3.29
C VAL A 276 5.22 5.32 -3.68
N ALA A 277 5.22 4.98 -4.95
CA ALA A 277 4.44 3.86 -5.45
C ALA A 277 5.12 3.12 -6.61
N GLY A 278 4.76 1.85 -6.76
CA GLY A 278 4.94 1.08 -7.98
C GLY A 278 3.60 0.97 -8.70
N VAL A 279 3.47 1.60 -9.86
CA VAL A 279 2.25 1.57 -10.67
C VAL A 279 2.42 0.52 -11.75
N ASP A 280 1.49 -0.44 -11.78
CA ASP A 280 1.42 -1.46 -12.81
C ASP A 280 0.32 -1.09 -13.82
N LEU A 281 0.70 -1.01 -15.08
CA LEU A 281 -0.14 -0.60 -16.20
C LEU A 281 -0.25 -1.71 -17.23
N LEU A 282 -1.42 -1.85 -17.82
CA LEU A 282 -1.66 -2.74 -18.96
C LEU A 282 -1.86 -1.91 -20.21
N GLU A 283 -1.18 -2.30 -21.28
CA GLU A 283 -1.43 -1.81 -22.63
C GLU A 283 -2.65 -2.55 -23.20
N THR A 284 -3.73 -1.83 -23.48
CA THR A 284 -5.02 -2.44 -23.82
C THR A 284 -5.23 -2.59 -25.33
N HIS A 285 -4.40 -1.94 -26.13
CA HIS A 285 -4.62 -1.84 -27.59
C HIS A 285 -6.04 -1.35 -27.93
N ASN A 286 -6.57 -0.40 -27.13
CA ASN A 286 -7.92 0.18 -27.23
C ASN A 286 -9.07 -0.84 -27.02
N MET A 287 -8.82 -1.97 -26.37
CA MET A 287 -9.86 -2.95 -26.05
C MET A 287 -10.67 -2.60 -24.79
N VAL A 288 -10.23 -1.63 -24.01
CA VAL A 288 -10.91 -1.19 -22.78
C VAL A 288 -11.20 0.31 -22.90
N ALA A 289 -12.46 0.66 -23.07
CA ALA A 289 -12.96 2.03 -23.09
C ALA A 289 -12.16 3.00 -23.99
N ASP A 290 -11.70 2.52 -25.16
CA ASP A 290 -10.87 3.27 -26.12
C ASP A 290 -9.61 3.90 -25.51
N THR A 291 -9.12 3.35 -24.39
CA THR A 291 -7.89 3.79 -23.75
C THR A 291 -6.71 2.91 -24.15
N GLU A 292 -5.55 3.53 -24.35
CA GLU A 292 -4.32 2.80 -24.67
C GLU A 292 -3.76 2.07 -23.45
N TYR A 293 -3.90 2.66 -22.26
CA TYR A 293 -3.37 2.13 -20.99
C TYR A 293 -4.41 2.20 -19.88
N VAL A 294 -4.43 1.17 -19.05
CA VAL A 294 -5.21 1.13 -17.80
C VAL A 294 -4.32 0.78 -16.62
N VAL A 295 -4.66 1.29 -15.44
CA VAL A 295 -3.97 0.94 -14.19
C VAL A 295 -4.49 -0.38 -13.67
N LEU A 296 -3.58 -1.34 -13.45
CA LEU A 296 -3.87 -2.65 -12.85
C LEU A 296 -3.81 -2.62 -11.33
N GLU A 297 -2.76 -1.99 -10.81
CA GLU A 297 -2.45 -1.97 -9.39
C GLU A 297 -1.51 -0.79 -9.08
N VAL A 298 -1.66 -0.20 -7.89
CA VAL A 298 -0.72 0.76 -7.32
C VAL A 298 -0.20 0.20 -6.00
N ASN A 299 1.10 -0.10 -5.96
CA ASN A 299 1.73 -0.75 -4.83
C ASN A 299 2.45 0.28 -3.94
N PRO A 300 2.05 0.44 -2.66
CA PRO A 300 2.64 1.43 -1.75
C PRO A 300 4.03 1.05 -1.21
N SER A 301 4.48 -0.17 -1.47
CA SER A 301 5.81 -0.67 -1.06
C SER A 301 6.43 -1.50 -2.17
N PRO A 302 6.80 -0.87 -3.30
CA PRO A 302 7.28 -1.60 -4.48
C PRO A 302 8.58 -2.36 -4.20
N GLY A 303 8.74 -3.54 -4.80
CA GLY A 303 10.02 -4.25 -4.84
C GLY A 303 11.02 -3.48 -5.70
N LEU A 304 12.26 -3.37 -5.24
CA LEU A 304 13.33 -2.63 -5.94
C LEU A 304 14.25 -3.52 -6.76
N GLU A 305 14.36 -4.81 -6.40
CA GLU A 305 15.34 -5.73 -6.94
C GLU A 305 15.26 -5.84 -8.47
N GLU A 306 14.09 -6.13 -8.97
CA GLU A 306 13.86 -6.33 -10.39
C GLU A 306 14.09 -5.07 -11.20
N ILE A 307 13.50 -3.96 -10.79
CA ILE A 307 13.58 -2.71 -11.56
C ILE A 307 14.98 -2.10 -11.53
N GLU A 308 15.71 -2.16 -10.41
CA GLU A 308 17.11 -1.72 -10.32
C GLU A 308 18.02 -2.64 -11.16
N ALA A 309 17.77 -3.96 -11.15
CA ALA A 309 18.54 -4.89 -11.97
C ALA A 309 18.34 -4.67 -13.46
N VAL A 310 17.11 -4.35 -13.88
CA VAL A 310 16.75 -4.13 -15.29
C VAL A 310 17.18 -2.77 -15.78
N THR A 311 16.86 -1.69 -15.06
CA THR A 311 17.06 -0.32 -15.51
C THR A 311 18.43 0.24 -15.18
N LYS A 312 19.17 -0.36 -14.25
CA LYS A 312 20.42 0.15 -13.67
C LYS A 312 20.28 1.51 -12.97
N ILE A 313 19.04 1.92 -12.66
CA ILE A 313 18.74 3.16 -11.95
C ILE A 313 18.73 2.86 -10.45
N ASN A 314 19.36 3.72 -9.65
CA ASN A 314 19.36 3.64 -8.18
C ASN A 314 18.03 4.17 -7.63
N VAL A 315 17.00 3.30 -7.62
CA VAL A 315 15.65 3.66 -7.17
C VAL A 315 15.63 3.95 -5.66
N ALA A 316 16.41 3.21 -4.89
CA ALA A 316 16.52 3.42 -3.45
C ALA A 316 17.03 4.84 -3.12
N GLU A 317 18.03 5.33 -3.84
CA GLU A 317 18.54 6.71 -3.68
C GLU A 317 17.45 7.76 -3.98
N ALA A 318 16.71 7.59 -5.07
CA ALA A 318 15.62 8.50 -5.40
C ALA A 318 14.52 8.54 -4.33
N ILE A 319 14.21 7.39 -3.71
CA ILE A 319 13.26 7.32 -2.59
C ILE A 319 13.81 8.04 -1.36
N ILE A 320 15.09 7.88 -1.02
CA ILE A 320 15.71 8.58 0.12
C ILE A 320 15.78 10.08 -0.13
N THR A 321 16.17 10.51 -1.33
CA THR A 321 16.15 11.94 -1.70
C THR A 321 14.75 12.56 -1.56
N TYR A 322 13.70 11.81 -1.93
CA TYR A 322 12.33 12.29 -1.69
C TYR A 322 11.97 12.30 -0.19
N ALA A 323 12.41 11.28 0.56
CA ALA A 323 12.20 11.19 2.00
C ALA A 323 12.76 12.41 2.77
N GLU A 324 13.89 12.98 2.32
CA GLU A 324 14.47 14.21 2.88
C GLU A 324 13.51 15.41 2.78
N THR A 325 12.68 15.47 1.75
CA THR A 325 11.70 16.56 1.58
C THR A 325 10.53 16.46 2.57
N ILE A 326 10.26 15.26 3.11
CA ILE A 326 9.20 15.02 4.10
C ILE A 326 9.73 15.22 5.52
N GLY A 327 10.88 14.65 5.85
CA GLY A 327 11.46 14.73 7.20
C GLY A 327 11.93 16.14 7.60
N ASN A 328 12.04 17.06 6.64
CA ASN A 328 12.42 18.47 6.89
C ASN A 328 11.19 19.41 6.95
N ARG A 329 9.95 18.91 6.88
CA ARG A 329 8.71 19.67 7.05
C ARG A 329 8.24 19.60 8.50
#